data_588fb47475be33385063fb43997c8c08
#
_entry.id   588fb47475be33385063fb43997c8c08
#
_cell.length_a   1.000
_cell.length_b   1.000
_cell.length_c   1.000
_cell.angle_alpha   90.00
_cell.angle_beta   90.00
_cell.angle_gamma   90.00
#
_symmetry.space_group_name_H-M   'P 1'
#
loop_
_entity.id
_entity.type
_entity.pdbx_description
1 polymer ?
#
loop_
_entity_poly.entity_id
_entity_poly.type
_entity_poly.pdbx_seq_one_letter_code
_entity_poly.pdbx_strand_id
1 'polypeptide(L)'
;MNGSTVHVWFSLPSDESGYPPQDREPVDAEPVEGGFRLLRSPVYASGVALGDVVATQRRGDAEWATRVVSDAGNWCARVVPFRPLDAAFVESRLAAFECTMWTTRIGLVVLEVSSSAPTDPLLEELISGREENVWDFDLGVAPDSEVLRQYARG
;
A
#
# COMPACT_ATOMS: atom_id res chain seq x y z
N MET A 1 -1.43 -9.13 27.09
CA MET A 1 -1.69 -8.85 26.39
C MET A 1 -1.36 -8.36 25.44
N ASN A 2 -1.34 -8.44 24.99
CA ASN A 2 -1.03 -8.21 24.01
C ASN A 2 -0.92 -7.10 23.50
N GLY A 3 -0.28 -6.73 22.83
CA GLY A 3 0.02 -5.46 22.33
C GLY A 3 -1.21 -4.71 21.91
N SER A 4 -1.40 -3.56 22.44
CA SER A 4 -2.48 -2.69 22.01
C SER A 4 -2.18 -2.21 20.60
N THR A 5 -3.18 -2.26 19.72
CA THR A 5 -3.09 -1.61 18.43
C THR A 5 -3.14 -0.11 18.65
N VAL A 6 -2.22 0.61 18.04
CA VAL A 6 -2.18 2.06 18.07
C VAL A 6 -2.21 2.58 16.65
N HIS A 7 -2.42 3.87 16.48
CA HIS A 7 -2.35 4.51 15.17
C HIS A 7 -1.03 5.26 15.04
N VAL A 8 -0.36 5.07 13.91
CA VAL A 8 0.76 5.90 13.52
C VAL A 8 0.28 6.78 12.36
N TRP A 9 0.53 8.06 12.46
CA TRP A 9 0.07 9.03 11.47
C TRP A 9 1.15 9.30 10.44
N PHE A 10 0.75 9.38 9.19
CA PHE A 10 1.63 9.73 8.08
C PHE A 10 1.18 11.05 7.48
N SER A 11 2.11 11.98 7.29
CA SER A 11 1.85 13.20 6.54
C SER A 11 1.72 12.86 5.06
N LEU A 12 0.73 13.46 4.42
CA LEU A 12 0.46 13.22 3.00
C LEU A 12 0.54 14.55 2.26
N PRO A 13 1.70 14.88 1.65
CA PRO A 13 1.76 16.08 0.83
C PRO A 13 0.89 15.90 -0.43
N SER A 14 0.02 16.88 -0.68
CA SER A 14 -0.84 16.84 -1.86
C SER A 14 -0.06 17.33 -3.08
N ASP A 15 -0.35 16.73 -4.24
CA ASP A 15 0.19 17.18 -5.50
C ASP A 15 -0.63 18.37 -6.04
N GLU A 16 -0.30 18.83 -7.24
CA GLU A 16 -0.96 19.97 -7.84
C GLU A 16 -2.45 19.76 -8.10
N SER A 17 -2.87 18.49 -8.27
CA SER A 17 -4.27 18.15 -8.49
C SER A 17 -5.06 18.05 -7.19
N GLY A 18 -4.40 18.18 -6.03
CA GLY A 18 -5.05 18.02 -4.74
C GLY A 18 -5.13 16.59 -4.27
N TYR A 19 -4.35 15.68 -4.86
CA TYR A 19 -4.33 14.27 -4.47
C TYR A 19 -3.09 13.98 -3.62
N PRO A 20 -3.22 13.24 -2.53
CA PRO A 20 -4.47 12.68 -1.99
C PRO A 20 -5.36 13.77 -1.38
N PRO A 21 -6.66 13.49 -1.23
CA PRO A 21 -7.59 14.54 -0.77
C PRO A 21 -7.43 14.92 0.71
N GLN A 22 -6.73 14.12 1.48
CA GLN A 22 -6.45 14.42 2.89
C GLN A 22 -4.97 14.66 3.09
N ASP A 23 -4.61 15.35 4.17
CA ASP A 23 -3.23 15.71 4.45
C ASP A 23 -2.52 14.74 5.39
N ARG A 24 -3.23 13.72 5.88
CA ARG A 24 -2.66 12.73 6.81
C ARG A 24 -3.48 11.45 6.76
N GLU A 25 -2.81 10.37 7.15
CA GLU A 25 -3.44 9.04 7.17
C GLU A 25 -3.01 8.30 8.43
N PRO A 26 -3.96 7.75 9.22
CA PRO A 26 -3.59 6.86 10.33
C PRO A 26 -3.45 5.44 9.82
N VAL A 27 -2.42 4.75 10.30
CA VAL A 27 -2.19 3.34 9.97
C VAL A 27 -2.07 2.57 11.27
N ASP A 28 -2.79 1.45 11.36
CA ASP A 28 -2.74 0.58 12.53
C ASP A 28 -1.34 0.01 12.69
N ALA A 29 -0.85 0.02 13.92
CA ALA A 29 0.50 -0.43 14.22
C ALA A 29 0.56 -0.99 15.63
N GLU A 30 1.65 -1.67 15.94
CA GLU A 30 1.93 -2.16 17.28
C GLU A 30 3.31 -1.70 17.73
N PRO A 31 3.47 -1.36 19.03
CA PRO A 31 4.79 -0.99 19.54
C PRO A 31 5.73 -2.19 19.49
N VAL A 32 6.93 -1.95 19.01
CA VAL A 32 8.00 -2.97 19.00
C VAL A 32 9.30 -2.30 19.39
N GLU A 33 10.35 -3.07 19.55
CA GLU A 33 11.65 -2.50 19.80
C GLU A 33 12.08 -1.66 18.60
N GLY A 34 12.44 -0.42 18.86
CA GLY A 34 12.90 0.49 17.81
C GLY A 34 11.81 1.34 17.17
N GLY A 35 10.54 1.10 17.46
CA GLY A 35 9.47 1.91 16.88
C GLY A 35 8.11 1.22 16.88
N PHE A 36 7.45 1.29 15.73
CA PHE A 36 6.10 0.70 15.56
C PHE A 36 6.08 -0.11 14.29
N ARG A 37 5.57 -1.35 14.40
CA ARG A 37 5.38 -2.22 13.22
C ARG A 37 4.01 -1.98 12.64
N LEU A 38 3.95 -1.71 11.35
CA LEU A 38 2.68 -1.50 10.66
C LEU A 38 1.91 -2.81 10.54
N LEU A 39 0.63 -2.78 10.87
CA LEU A 39 -0.25 -3.94 10.81
C LEU A 39 -1.03 -4.00 9.50
N ARG A 40 -0.90 -3.00 8.66
CA ARG A 40 -1.43 -2.99 7.30
C ARG A 40 -0.63 -2.00 6.46
N SER A 41 -0.78 -2.11 5.14
CA SER A 41 -0.19 -1.15 4.23
C SER A 41 -1.08 0.10 4.16
N PRO A 42 -0.49 1.29 3.97
CA PRO A 42 -1.28 2.51 3.85
C PRO A 42 -2.10 2.56 2.57
N VAL A 43 -3.16 3.35 2.59
CA VAL A 43 -3.98 3.61 1.41
C VAL A 43 -3.30 4.67 0.52
N TYR A 44 -2.71 5.69 1.13
CA TYR A 44 -2.15 6.83 0.39
C TYR A 44 -0.66 7.02 0.61
N ALA A 45 -0.15 6.78 1.82
CA ALA A 45 1.27 6.99 2.09
C ALA A 45 2.12 6.03 1.25
N SER A 46 3.28 6.49 0.83
CA SER A 46 4.20 5.70 -0.01
C SER A 46 5.48 5.39 0.74
N GLY A 47 6.18 4.35 0.31
CA GLY A 47 7.46 3.98 0.87
C GLY A 47 7.38 3.04 2.05
N VAL A 48 6.18 2.64 2.46
CA VAL A 48 5.98 1.71 3.58
C VAL A 48 4.91 0.71 3.24
N ALA A 49 5.02 -0.49 3.81
CA ALA A 49 4.07 -1.59 3.60
C ALA A 49 3.89 -2.35 4.91
N LEU A 50 2.93 -3.25 4.90
CA LEU A 50 2.65 -4.15 6.01
C LEU A 50 3.95 -4.75 6.56
N GLY A 51 4.12 -4.70 7.86
CA GLY A 51 5.26 -5.32 8.55
C GLY A 51 6.47 -4.42 8.72
N ASP A 52 6.51 -3.28 8.02
CA ASP A 52 7.63 -2.34 8.19
C ASP A 52 7.60 -1.74 9.59
N VAL A 53 8.79 -1.48 10.14
CA VAL A 53 8.92 -0.80 11.43
C VAL A 53 9.34 0.65 11.15
N VAL A 54 8.58 1.58 11.72
CA VAL A 54 8.85 3.00 11.53
C VAL A 54 9.18 3.65 12.86
N ALA A 55 10.11 4.60 12.81
CA ALA A 55 10.35 5.50 13.95
C ALA A 55 9.31 6.60 13.91
N THR A 56 8.97 7.12 15.08
CA THR A 56 7.95 8.16 15.18
C THR A 56 8.43 9.32 16.04
N GLN A 57 7.74 10.44 15.89
CA GLN A 57 7.87 11.58 16.76
C GLN A 57 6.49 11.85 17.37
N ARG A 58 6.45 11.96 18.70
CA ARG A 58 5.20 12.24 19.38
C ARG A 58 4.86 13.73 19.27
N ARG A 59 3.63 14.02 18.86
CA ARG A 59 3.09 15.38 18.80
C ARG A 59 1.72 15.34 19.48
N GLY A 60 1.63 15.95 20.66
CA GLY A 60 0.43 15.82 21.47
C GLY A 60 0.20 14.36 21.84
N ASP A 61 -0.97 13.83 21.50
CA ASP A 61 -1.32 12.45 21.80
C ASP A 61 -1.02 11.52 20.63
N ALA A 62 -0.44 12.01 19.54
CA ALA A 62 -0.28 11.24 18.31
C ALA A 62 1.18 10.92 18.03
N GLU A 63 1.41 9.72 17.48
CA GLU A 63 2.73 9.30 16.99
C GLU A 63 2.75 9.53 15.48
N TRP A 64 3.74 10.29 15.02
CA TRP A 64 3.89 10.62 13.61
C TRP A 64 5.12 9.93 13.04
N ALA A 65 4.93 9.20 11.96
CA ALA A 65 6.03 8.49 11.31
C ALA A 65 7.07 9.48 10.79
N THR A 66 8.35 9.17 11.03
CA THR A 66 9.46 10.01 10.58
C THR A 66 10.35 9.29 9.56
N ARG A 67 10.54 7.98 9.72
CA ARG A 67 11.38 7.21 8.80
C ARG A 67 11.14 5.72 8.99
N VAL A 68 11.51 4.95 8.00
CA VAL A 68 11.51 3.48 8.10
C VAL A 68 12.79 3.05 8.80
N VAL A 69 12.65 2.27 9.86
CA VAL A 69 13.76 1.70 10.61
C VAL A 69 14.18 0.36 10.01
N SER A 70 13.18 -0.44 9.64
CA SER A 70 13.38 -1.79 9.14
C SER A 70 12.24 -2.12 8.20
N ASP A 71 12.55 -2.57 6.97
CA ASP A 71 11.49 -3.00 6.07
C ASP A 71 11.34 -4.52 6.14
N ALA A 72 10.11 -4.99 5.96
CA ALA A 72 9.81 -6.41 5.99
C ALA A 72 10.00 -7.06 4.62
N GLY A 73 10.25 -6.26 3.59
CA GLY A 73 10.42 -6.77 2.24
C GLY A 73 9.12 -6.99 1.50
N ASN A 74 7.98 -6.70 2.11
CA ASN A 74 6.67 -6.80 1.46
C ASN A 74 6.46 -5.61 0.54
N TRP A 75 5.60 -5.79 -0.47
CA TRP A 75 5.23 -4.66 -1.31
C TRP A 75 3.71 -4.51 -1.33
N CYS A 76 3.26 -3.38 -1.81
CA CYS A 76 1.84 -3.10 -1.82
C CYS A 76 1.47 -2.24 -3.03
N ALA A 77 0.22 -2.37 -3.45
CA ALA A 77 -0.31 -1.61 -4.57
C ALA A 77 -1.73 -1.15 -4.22
N ARG A 78 -2.16 -0.09 -4.88
CA ARG A 78 -3.51 0.43 -4.77
C ARG A 78 -4.12 0.43 -6.15
N VAL A 79 -5.32 -0.14 -6.29
CA VAL A 79 -5.97 -0.31 -7.59
C VAL A 79 -7.30 0.42 -7.58
N VAL A 80 -7.52 1.28 -8.57
CA VAL A 80 -8.75 2.04 -8.72
C VAL A 80 -9.48 1.54 -9.96
N PRO A 81 -10.62 0.85 -9.81
CA PRO A 81 -11.36 0.39 -10.98
C PRO A 81 -11.99 1.56 -11.73
N PHE A 82 -12.03 1.47 -13.05
CA PHE A 82 -12.72 2.46 -13.88
C PHE A 82 -14.20 2.09 -13.99
N ARG A 83 -15.05 3.09 -13.86
CA ARG A 83 -16.49 2.88 -13.99
C ARG A 83 -16.86 2.37 -15.37
N PRO A 84 -17.84 1.48 -15.50
CA PRO A 84 -18.76 1.01 -14.45
C PRO A 84 -18.27 -0.15 -13.61
N LEU A 85 -16.99 -0.54 -13.75
CA LEU A 85 -16.40 -1.63 -12.96
C LEU A 85 -16.24 -1.18 -11.52
N ASP A 86 -16.08 -2.15 -10.61
CA ASP A 86 -16.02 -1.87 -9.18
C ASP A 86 -14.94 -2.75 -8.51
N ALA A 87 -14.84 -2.62 -7.19
CA ALA A 87 -13.85 -3.36 -6.42
C ALA A 87 -14.02 -4.88 -6.58
N ALA A 88 -15.26 -5.36 -6.70
CA ALA A 88 -15.52 -6.79 -6.87
C ALA A 88 -14.90 -7.33 -8.15
N PHE A 89 -14.90 -6.54 -9.22
CA PHE A 89 -14.22 -6.92 -10.46
C PHE A 89 -12.72 -7.07 -10.24
N VAL A 90 -12.10 -6.11 -9.54
CA VAL A 90 -10.67 -6.14 -9.25
C VAL A 90 -10.33 -7.37 -8.40
N GLU A 91 -11.09 -7.57 -7.33
CA GLU A 91 -10.86 -8.69 -6.42
C GLU A 91 -10.99 -10.03 -7.14
N SER A 92 -12.01 -10.16 -7.98
CA SER A 92 -12.22 -11.38 -8.74
C SER A 92 -11.05 -11.67 -9.70
N ARG A 93 -10.59 -10.63 -10.38
CA ARG A 93 -9.52 -10.78 -11.37
C ARG A 93 -8.17 -11.09 -10.70
N LEU A 94 -7.93 -10.58 -9.50
CA LEU A 94 -6.67 -10.76 -8.80
C LEU A 94 -6.68 -11.93 -7.81
N ALA A 95 -7.81 -12.60 -7.63
CA ALA A 95 -7.95 -13.68 -6.66
C ALA A 95 -7.08 -14.89 -6.96
N ALA A 96 -6.65 -15.06 -8.21
CA ALA A 96 -5.79 -16.18 -8.60
C ALA A 96 -4.33 -16.00 -8.18
N PHE A 97 -3.96 -14.82 -7.73
CA PHE A 97 -2.59 -14.49 -7.38
C PHE A 97 -2.40 -14.55 -5.87
N GLU A 98 -1.16 -14.78 -5.45
CA GLU A 98 -0.82 -14.90 -4.03
C GLU A 98 -0.66 -13.50 -3.44
N CYS A 99 -1.75 -12.95 -2.91
CA CYS A 99 -1.77 -11.64 -2.29
C CYS A 99 -2.98 -11.55 -1.36
N THR A 100 -2.95 -10.60 -0.43
CA THR A 100 -4.13 -10.24 0.34
C THR A 100 -4.69 -8.93 -0.19
N MET A 101 -6.00 -8.79 -0.12
CA MET A 101 -6.67 -7.59 -0.63
C MET A 101 -7.70 -7.12 0.39
N TRP A 102 -7.87 -5.82 0.46
CA TRP A 102 -9.00 -5.23 1.19
C TRP A 102 -9.45 -3.99 0.45
N THR A 103 -10.72 -3.63 0.63
CA THR A 103 -11.33 -2.54 -0.12
C THR A 103 -11.69 -1.41 0.82
N THR A 104 -11.35 -0.19 0.41
CA THR A 104 -11.68 1.01 1.18
C THR A 104 -13.14 1.39 0.93
N ARG A 105 -13.64 2.30 1.76
CA ARG A 105 -15.01 2.81 1.62
C ARG A 105 -15.28 3.47 0.26
N ILE A 106 -14.24 4.02 -0.34
CA ILE A 106 -14.38 4.71 -1.63
C ILE A 106 -14.14 3.77 -2.82
N GLY A 107 -13.97 2.46 -2.56
CA GLY A 107 -13.85 1.48 -3.64
C GLY A 107 -12.45 1.24 -4.15
N LEU A 108 -11.44 1.80 -3.48
CA LEU A 108 -10.05 1.56 -3.84
C LEU A 108 -9.61 0.23 -3.21
N VAL A 109 -8.95 -0.62 -3.98
CA VAL A 109 -8.49 -1.93 -3.51
C VAL A 109 -7.02 -1.84 -3.16
N VAL A 110 -6.68 -2.23 -1.93
CA VAL A 110 -5.29 -2.28 -1.47
C VAL A 110 -4.82 -3.73 -1.55
N LEU A 111 -3.70 -3.94 -2.25
CA LEU A 111 -3.05 -5.25 -2.31
C LEU A 111 -1.83 -5.26 -1.42
N GLU A 112 -1.68 -6.35 -0.69
CA GLU A 112 -0.50 -6.58 0.14
C GLU A 112 0.12 -7.89 -0.29
N VAL A 113 1.42 -7.85 -0.64
CA VAL A 113 2.12 -8.99 -1.23
C VAL A 113 3.34 -9.29 -0.39
N SER A 114 3.41 -10.53 0.10
CA SER A 114 4.55 -10.99 0.90
C SER A 114 5.81 -11.03 0.05
N SER A 115 6.95 -10.78 0.69
CA SER A 115 8.26 -10.88 0.04
C SER A 115 8.53 -12.27 -0.54
N SER A 116 7.83 -13.30 -0.03
CA SER A 116 8.02 -14.68 -0.50
C SER A 116 7.05 -15.07 -1.62
N ALA A 117 6.10 -14.21 -1.95
CA ALA A 117 5.11 -14.50 -2.99
C ALA A 117 5.67 -14.17 -4.38
N PRO A 118 5.20 -14.88 -5.44
CA PRO A 118 5.61 -14.52 -6.79
C PRO A 118 5.17 -13.11 -7.15
N THR A 119 6.10 -12.33 -7.70
CA THR A 119 5.89 -10.92 -7.98
C THR A 119 5.49 -10.65 -9.43
N ASP A 120 6.25 -11.22 -10.38
CA ASP A 120 6.11 -10.86 -11.79
C ASP A 120 4.73 -11.16 -12.38
N PRO A 121 4.11 -12.33 -12.12
CA PRO A 121 2.77 -12.57 -12.69
C PRO A 121 1.73 -11.57 -12.22
N LEU A 122 1.79 -11.14 -10.95
CA LEU A 122 0.85 -10.17 -10.42
C LEU A 122 1.09 -8.79 -11.04
N LEU A 123 2.36 -8.38 -11.18
CA LEU A 123 2.68 -7.13 -11.85
C LEU A 123 2.20 -7.10 -13.29
N GLU A 124 2.39 -8.22 -14.01
CA GLU A 124 1.91 -8.31 -15.38
C GLU A 124 0.40 -8.16 -15.47
N GLU A 125 -0.31 -8.72 -14.50
CA GLU A 125 -1.77 -8.58 -14.47
C GLU A 125 -2.19 -7.14 -14.15
N LEU A 126 -1.49 -6.46 -13.23
CA LEU A 126 -1.77 -5.05 -12.93
C LEU A 126 -1.55 -4.17 -14.17
N ILE A 127 -0.45 -4.40 -14.87
CA ILE A 127 -0.12 -3.66 -16.09
C ILE A 127 -1.16 -3.96 -17.18
N SER A 128 -1.54 -5.22 -17.36
CA SER A 128 -2.58 -5.61 -18.32
C SER A 128 -3.88 -4.88 -18.08
N GLY A 129 -4.32 -4.81 -16.84
CA GLY A 129 -5.57 -4.11 -16.51
C GLY A 129 -5.51 -2.64 -16.86
N ARG A 130 -4.37 -1.99 -16.63
CA ARG A 130 -4.20 -0.60 -17.04
C ARG A 130 -4.23 -0.46 -18.56
N GLU A 131 -3.55 -1.35 -19.27
CA GLU A 131 -3.53 -1.32 -20.72
C GLU A 131 -4.89 -1.61 -21.34
N GLU A 132 -5.68 -2.48 -20.70
CA GLU A 132 -7.06 -2.77 -21.10
C GLU A 132 -8.03 -1.67 -20.69
N ASN A 133 -7.55 -0.70 -19.92
CA ASN A 133 -8.34 0.44 -19.48
C ASN A 133 -9.48 0.05 -18.52
N VAL A 134 -9.23 -0.96 -17.69
CA VAL A 134 -10.23 -1.41 -16.70
C VAL A 134 -9.91 -0.90 -15.29
N TRP A 135 -8.64 -0.56 -15.03
CA TRP A 135 -8.26 0.07 -13.77
C TRP A 135 -7.00 0.90 -13.95
N ASP A 136 -6.74 1.75 -12.96
CA ASP A 136 -5.44 2.36 -12.78
C ASP A 136 -4.85 1.82 -11.47
N PHE A 137 -3.54 1.89 -11.31
CA PHE A 137 -2.90 1.43 -10.08
C PHE A 137 -1.65 2.26 -9.79
N ASP A 138 -1.28 2.28 -8.51
CA ASP A 138 0.04 2.77 -8.12
C ASP A 138 0.66 1.76 -7.15
N LEU A 139 1.96 1.90 -6.95
CA LEU A 139 2.72 1.04 -6.05
C LEU A 139 3.10 1.85 -4.82
N GLY A 140 2.57 1.47 -3.66
CA GLY A 140 2.96 2.10 -2.40
C GLY A 140 4.41 1.78 -2.07
N VAL A 141 4.79 0.52 -2.26
CA VAL A 141 6.18 0.07 -2.23
C VAL A 141 6.36 -0.78 -3.48
N ALA A 142 7.32 -0.41 -4.32
CA ALA A 142 7.59 -1.13 -5.56
C ALA A 142 8.49 -2.33 -5.27
N PRO A 143 8.16 -3.51 -5.83
CA PRO A 143 9.05 -4.66 -5.68
C PRO A 143 10.24 -4.53 -6.64
N ASP A 144 11.28 -5.31 -6.36
CA ASP A 144 12.39 -5.43 -7.29
C ASP A 144 11.98 -6.42 -8.39
N SER A 145 11.81 -5.94 -9.62
CA SER A 145 11.26 -6.74 -10.69
C SER A 145 11.72 -6.23 -12.04
N GLU A 146 12.15 -7.15 -12.90
CA GLU A 146 12.53 -6.82 -14.26
C GLU A 146 11.30 -6.41 -15.08
N VAL A 147 10.14 -7.02 -14.81
CA VAL A 147 8.88 -6.63 -15.45
C VAL A 147 8.61 -5.15 -15.21
N LEU A 148 8.76 -4.71 -13.98
CA LEU A 148 8.52 -3.32 -13.62
C LEU A 148 9.55 -2.40 -14.28
N ARG A 149 10.82 -2.79 -14.30
CA ARG A 149 11.86 -1.99 -14.95
C ARG A 149 11.60 -1.82 -16.45
N GLN A 150 11.17 -2.89 -17.10
CA GLN A 150 10.85 -2.82 -18.53
C GLN A 150 9.62 -1.97 -18.80
N TYR A 151 8.61 -2.08 -17.95
CA TYR A 151 7.39 -1.28 -18.07
C TYR A 151 7.71 0.21 -17.93
N ALA A 152 8.58 0.56 -16.99
CA ALA A 152 8.96 1.96 -16.76
C ALA A 152 9.76 2.56 -17.92
N ARG A 153 10.46 1.72 -18.72
CA ARG A 153 11.21 2.17 -19.89
C ARG A 153 10.33 2.37 -21.12
N GLY A 154 9.22 1.65 -21.16
CA GLY A 154 8.29 1.69 -22.29
C GLY A 154 7.33 2.85 -22.20
#